data_2a4f1ff83c020aca5bbf8a1dd8989708
#
_entry.id   2a4f1ff83c020aca5bbf8a1dd8989708
#
_cell.length_a   1.000
_cell.length_b   1.000
_cell.length_c   1.000
_cell.angle_alpha   90.00
_cell.angle_beta   90.00
_cell.angle_gamma   90.00
#
_symmetry.space_group_name_H-M   'P 1'
#
loop_
_entity.id
_entity.type
_entity.pdbx_description
1 polymer ?
#
loop_
_entity_poly.entity_id
_entity_poly.type
_entity_poly.pdbx_seq_one_letter_code
_entity_poly.pdbx_strand_id
1 'polypeptide(L)'
;MMTLKPCRAYYYGGLPVKGSRRKGRLSVEPEKFTFEAPEGKGGERIHLEIPWFKMEKIFLTRDNYYGTDTVLFNLTFRDQAEQSFTVRFAPIAIIPRRRIALQKEWFDYLAKAINSLGSASPLSTK
;
A
#
# COMPACT_ATOMS: atom_id res chain seq x y z
N MET A 1 13.78 2.03 -16.92
CA MET A 1 12.71 2.26 -15.95
C MET A 1 12.55 1.05 -15.06
N MET A 2 12.55 1.28 -13.76
CA MET A 2 12.40 0.17 -12.83
C MET A 2 10.94 -0.12 -12.55
N THR A 3 10.60 -1.38 -12.55
CA THR A 3 9.27 -1.83 -12.16
C THR A 3 9.38 -2.78 -10.97
N LEU A 4 8.45 -2.66 -10.06
CA LEU A 4 8.38 -3.58 -8.95
C LEU A 4 7.67 -4.85 -9.38
N LYS A 5 8.18 -5.97 -8.93
CA LYS A 5 7.49 -7.23 -9.13
C LYS A 5 6.32 -7.30 -8.14
N PRO A 6 5.18 -7.87 -8.56
CA PRO A 6 4.10 -8.09 -7.62
C PRO A 6 4.58 -8.95 -6.44
N CYS A 7 4.04 -8.67 -5.28
CA CYS A 7 4.39 -9.47 -4.10
C CYS A 7 3.16 -9.70 -3.25
N ARG A 8 3.24 -10.71 -2.40
CA ARG A 8 2.18 -10.97 -1.44
C ARG A 8 2.34 -10.02 -0.28
N ALA A 9 1.21 -9.65 0.31
CA ALA A 9 1.24 -8.74 1.44
C ALA A 9 0.02 -8.95 2.32
N TYR A 10 0.17 -8.60 3.60
CA TYR A 10 -0.98 -8.52 4.50
C TYR A 10 -1.54 -7.11 4.45
N TYR A 11 -2.85 -7.03 4.41
CA TYR A 11 -3.59 -5.79 4.52
C TYR A 11 -4.09 -5.68 5.96
N TYR A 12 -3.81 -4.55 6.61
CA TYR A 12 -4.12 -4.36 8.03
C TYR A 12 -5.21 -3.32 8.27
N GLY A 13 -6.00 -3.02 7.25
CA GLY A 13 -7.15 -2.15 7.44
C GLY A 13 -7.02 -0.80 6.75
N GLY A 14 -8.05 0.00 6.90
CA GLY A 14 -8.10 1.34 6.33
C GLY A 14 -9.26 1.56 5.39
N LEU A 15 -9.77 0.50 4.78
CA LEU A 15 -10.93 0.59 3.91
C LEU A 15 -12.21 0.30 4.69
N PRO A 16 -13.34 0.83 4.25
CA PRO A 16 -14.62 0.58 4.92
C PRO A 16 -15.18 -0.80 4.55
N VAL A 17 -14.37 -1.83 4.70
CA VAL A 17 -14.79 -3.21 4.48
C VAL A 17 -14.59 -3.98 5.77
N LYS A 18 -15.48 -4.91 6.03
CA LYS A 18 -15.39 -5.73 7.23
C LYS A 18 -14.33 -6.79 7.06
N GLY A 19 -13.74 -7.18 8.16
CA GLY A 19 -12.78 -8.25 8.18
C GLY A 19 -11.55 -7.89 8.96
N SER A 20 -10.78 -8.91 9.28
CA SER A 20 -9.51 -8.74 9.97
C SER A 20 -8.40 -8.65 8.94
N ARG A 21 -7.17 -8.87 9.37
CA ARG A 21 -6.02 -8.88 8.47
C ARG A 21 -6.28 -9.78 7.27
N ARG A 22 -5.95 -9.28 6.09
CA ARG A 22 -6.18 -10.00 4.85
C ARG A 22 -4.87 -10.24 4.11
N LYS A 23 -4.76 -11.39 3.51
CA LYS A 23 -3.60 -11.73 2.70
C LYS A 23 -3.95 -11.56 1.24
N GLY A 24 -3.14 -10.82 0.52
CA GLY A 24 -3.40 -10.54 -0.88
C GLY A 24 -2.14 -10.26 -1.65
N ARG A 25 -2.28 -9.55 -2.75
CA ARG A 25 -1.19 -9.28 -3.67
C ARG A 25 -1.12 -7.81 -4.02
N LEU A 26 0.08 -7.25 -3.87
CA LEU A 26 0.38 -5.90 -4.28
C LEU A 26 0.99 -5.91 -5.68
N SER A 27 0.60 -4.95 -6.50
CA SER A 27 1.26 -4.76 -7.78
C SER A 27 1.20 -3.31 -8.19
N VAL A 28 2.09 -2.91 -9.11
CA VAL A 28 2.10 -1.56 -9.65
C VAL A 28 2.04 -1.67 -11.17
N GLU A 29 1.33 -0.72 -11.75
CA GLU A 29 1.19 -0.58 -13.19
C GLU A 29 1.61 0.83 -13.56
N PRO A 30 1.79 1.13 -14.86
CA PRO A 30 2.21 2.48 -15.23
C PRO A 30 1.31 3.58 -14.70
N GLU A 31 0.03 3.29 -14.48
CA GLU A 31 -0.94 4.32 -14.10
C GLU A 31 -1.44 4.22 -12.68
N LYS A 32 -1.19 3.10 -12.00
CA LYS A 32 -1.83 2.89 -10.71
C LYS A 32 -1.15 1.82 -9.87
N PHE A 33 -1.47 1.86 -8.59
CA PHE A 33 -1.12 0.83 -7.61
C PHE A 33 -2.35 -0.03 -7.38
N THR A 34 -2.17 -1.34 -7.23
CA THR A 34 -3.30 -2.24 -7.00
C THR A 34 -3.03 -3.18 -5.83
N PHE A 35 -4.08 -3.54 -5.14
CA PHE A 35 -4.05 -4.60 -4.14
C PHE A 35 -5.29 -5.44 -4.32
N GLU A 36 -5.12 -6.74 -4.27
CA GLU A 36 -6.24 -7.66 -4.39
C GLU A 36 -6.14 -8.78 -3.39
N ALA A 37 -7.23 -9.05 -2.68
CA ALA A 37 -7.34 -10.19 -1.77
C ALA A 37 -8.62 -10.91 -2.10
N PRO A 38 -8.56 -12.24 -2.29
CA PRO A 38 -9.76 -12.99 -2.63
C PRO A 38 -10.71 -13.10 -1.45
N GLU A 39 -11.96 -13.37 -1.74
CA GLU A 39 -12.93 -13.68 -0.71
C GLU A 39 -12.48 -14.93 0.06
N GLY A 40 -12.71 -14.92 1.36
CA GLY A 40 -12.32 -16.06 2.19
C GLY A 40 -12.70 -15.83 3.63
N LYS A 41 -12.05 -16.57 4.52
CA LYS A 41 -12.36 -16.52 5.95
C LYS A 41 -12.19 -15.12 6.54
N GLY A 42 -11.29 -14.32 5.98
CA GLY A 42 -11.05 -12.98 6.47
C GLY A 42 -12.10 -11.98 6.07
N GLY A 43 -12.99 -12.30 5.13
CA GLY A 43 -14.02 -11.38 4.70
C GLY A 43 -14.22 -11.39 3.19
N GLU A 44 -14.86 -10.34 2.70
CA GLU A 44 -15.17 -10.21 1.29
C GLU A 44 -13.93 -9.93 0.46
N ARG A 45 -14.05 -10.14 -0.84
CA ARG A 45 -12.98 -9.81 -1.77
C ARG A 45 -12.64 -8.33 -1.66
N ILE A 46 -11.35 -8.04 -1.64
CA ILE A 46 -10.86 -6.66 -1.69
C ILE A 46 -10.20 -6.46 -3.04
N HIS A 47 -10.62 -5.43 -3.75
CA HIS A 47 -9.99 -5.03 -4.99
C HIS A 47 -9.78 -3.54 -4.94
N LEU A 48 -8.54 -3.12 -4.81
CA LEU A 48 -8.19 -1.72 -4.63
C LEU A 48 -7.32 -1.27 -5.78
N GLU A 49 -7.72 -0.19 -6.43
CA GLU A 49 -6.94 0.45 -7.48
C GLU A 49 -6.77 1.91 -7.13
N ILE A 50 -5.54 2.36 -7.03
CA ILE A 50 -5.25 3.75 -6.68
C ILE A 50 -4.43 4.37 -7.81
N PRO A 51 -5.04 5.24 -8.61
CA PRO A 51 -4.26 5.99 -9.60
C PRO A 51 -3.21 6.84 -8.90
N TRP A 52 -2.05 6.97 -9.52
CA TRP A 52 -0.96 7.72 -8.89
C TRP A 52 -1.38 9.14 -8.49
N PHE A 53 -2.21 9.79 -9.31
CA PHE A 53 -2.59 11.16 -9.02
C PHE A 53 -3.57 11.29 -7.84
N LYS A 54 -4.09 10.17 -7.34
CA LYS A 54 -4.96 10.17 -6.16
C LYS A 54 -4.19 9.91 -4.87
N MET A 55 -2.93 9.54 -4.96
CA MET A 55 -2.12 9.29 -3.77
C MET A 55 -1.68 10.59 -3.13
N GLU A 56 -1.74 10.65 -1.81
CA GLU A 56 -1.39 11.85 -1.07
C GLU A 56 -0.07 11.72 -0.34
N LYS A 57 0.14 10.60 0.34
CA LYS A 57 1.38 10.40 1.08
C LYS A 57 1.58 8.95 1.45
N ILE A 58 2.81 8.64 1.80
CA ILE A 58 3.17 7.31 2.31
C ILE A 58 4.09 7.49 3.51
N PHE A 59 3.92 6.66 4.54
CA PHE A 59 4.77 6.72 5.72
C PHE A 59 4.81 5.35 6.39
N LEU A 60 5.81 5.15 7.23
CA LEU A 60 5.99 3.89 7.94
C LEU A 60 5.51 4.04 9.37
N THR A 61 4.89 2.98 9.89
CA THR A 61 4.55 2.89 11.30
C THR A 61 5.00 1.53 11.82
N ARG A 62 5.25 1.48 13.12
CA ARG A 62 5.63 0.24 13.77
C ARG A 62 4.68 0.04 14.95
N ASP A 63 4.12 -1.16 15.03
CA ASP A 63 3.19 -1.45 16.10
C ASP A 63 3.15 -2.96 16.32
N ASN A 64 2.51 -3.38 17.38
CA ASN A 64 2.35 -4.79 17.70
C ASN A 64 1.00 -5.24 17.17
N TYR A 65 1.04 -6.04 16.11
CA TYR A 65 -0.17 -6.60 15.51
C TYR A 65 -0.14 -8.11 15.68
N TYR A 66 -1.19 -8.65 16.28
CA TYR A 66 -1.32 -10.10 16.42
C TYR A 66 -0.12 -10.70 17.17
N GLY A 67 0.39 -9.97 18.18
CA GLY A 67 1.50 -10.45 18.99
C GLY A 67 2.87 -10.32 18.34
N THR A 68 2.97 -9.66 17.20
CA THR A 68 4.23 -9.52 16.47
C THR A 68 4.55 -8.05 16.23
N ASP A 69 5.80 -7.68 16.49
CA ASP A 69 6.29 -6.36 16.16
C ASP A 69 6.32 -6.22 14.64
N THR A 70 5.51 -5.36 14.10
CA THR A 70 5.30 -5.26 12.67
C THR A 70 5.50 -3.84 12.18
N VAL A 71 6.24 -3.70 11.10
CA VAL A 71 6.41 -2.41 10.42
C VAL A 71 5.51 -2.42 9.20
N LEU A 72 4.68 -1.39 9.09
CA LEU A 72 3.72 -1.27 8.00
C LEU A 72 4.03 -0.03 7.19
N PHE A 73 3.82 -0.11 5.87
CA PHE A 73 3.73 1.13 5.12
C PHE A 73 2.27 1.52 5.03
N ASN A 74 2.03 2.82 5.21
CA ASN A 74 0.71 3.40 5.22
C ASN A 74 0.59 4.29 3.99
N LEU A 75 -0.45 4.07 3.23
CA LEU A 75 -0.67 4.81 1.99
C LEU A 75 -1.98 5.58 2.10
N THR A 76 -1.90 6.89 2.03
CA THR A 76 -3.08 7.75 2.09
C THR A 76 -3.45 8.17 0.68
N PHE A 77 -4.70 8.02 0.34
CA PHE A 77 -5.21 8.34 -1.00
C PHE A 77 -6.63 8.87 -0.90
N ARG A 78 -7.08 9.49 -1.98
CA ARG A 78 -8.47 9.95 -2.10
C ARG A 78 -9.21 9.03 -3.06
N ASP A 79 -10.46 8.75 -2.72
CA ASP A 79 -11.30 7.95 -3.61
C ASP A 79 -12.03 8.86 -4.61
N GLN A 80 -12.97 8.29 -5.34
CA GLN A 80 -13.72 9.04 -6.35
C GLN A 80 -14.61 10.11 -5.72
N ALA A 81 -15.02 9.90 -4.48
CA ALA A 81 -15.84 10.87 -3.75
C ALA A 81 -14.98 11.90 -3.01
N GLU A 82 -13.68 11.92 -3.24
CA GLU A 82 -12.71 12.82 -2.61
C GLU A 82 -12.58 12.60 -1.11
N GLN A 83 -12.93 11.41 -0.64
CA GLN A 83 -12.70 11.03 0.76
C GLN A 83 -11.32 10.43 0.89
N SER A 84 -10.62 10.79 1.96
CA SER A 84 -9.28 10.28 2.21
C SER A 84 -9.33 9.00 3.03
N PHE A 85 -8.53 8.04 2.62
CA PHE A 85 -8.36 6.78 3.34
C PHE A 85 -6.87 6.51 3.51
N THR A 86 -6.52 5.85 4.60
CA THR A 86 -5.15 5.38 4.82
C THR A 86 -5.19 3.87 4.95
N VAL A 87 -4.58 3.19 4.00
CA VAL A 87 -4.52 1.73 4.01
C VAL A 87 -3.13 1.28 4.45
N ARG A 88 -3.06 0.15 5.11
CA ARG A 88 -1.82 -0.35 5.71
C ARG A 88 -1.48 -1.71 5.17
N PHE A 89 -0.21 -1.87 4.77
CA PHE A 89 0.26 -3.13 4.18
C PHE A 89 1.61 -3.53 4.74
N ALA A 90 1.84 -4.84 4.80
CA ALA A 90 3.14 -5.41 5.14
C ALA A 90 3.48 -6.49 4.11
N PRO A 91 4.49 -6.28 3.27
CA PRO A 91 4.91 -7.31 2.33
C PRO A 91 5.34 -8.57 3.05
N ILE A 92 5.11 -9.72 2.43
CA ILE A 92 5.37 -11.02 3.01
C ILE A 92 6.58 -11.66 2.35
N ALA A 93 7.49 -12.18 3.17
CA ALA A 93 8.58 -13.03 2.71
C ALA A 93 8.90 -13.99 3.83
N ILE A 94 9.32 -15.19 3.47
CA ILE A 94 9.63 -16.23 4.45
C ILE A 94 10.85 -15.84 5.27
N ILE A 95 11.87 -15.30 4.61
CA ILE A 95 13.12 -14.91 5.28
C ILE A 95 12.98 -13.50 5.82
N PRO A 96 13.18 -13.26 7.13
CA PRO A 96 12.99 -11.92 7.70
C PRO A 96 13.78 -10.83 7.01
N ARG A 97 15.02 -11.12 6.61
CA ARG A 97 15.83 -10.13 5.89
C ARG A 97 15.19 -9.69 4.59
N ARG A 98 14.61 -10.63 3.87
CA ARG A 98 13.95 -10.30 2.61
C ARG A 98 12.68 -9.50 2.83
N ARG A 99 11.99 -9.77 3.93
CA ARG A 99 10.78 -9.03 4.28
C ARG A 99 11.09 -7.55 4.51
N ILE A 100 12.17 -7.27 5.23
CA ILE A 100 12.60 -5.90 5.47
C ILE A 100 13.01 -5.23 4.17
N ALA A 101 13.74 -5.94 3.33
CA ALA A 101 14.17 -5.42 2.03
C ALA A 101 12.98 -5.13 1.13
N LEU A 102 12.00 -6.02 1.08
CA LEU A 102 10.80 -5.82 0.30
C LEU A 102 10.03 -4.60 0.75
N GLN A 103 9.88 -4.44 2.07
CA GLN A 103 9.15 -3.31 2.60
C GLN A 103 9.82 -2.00 2.23
N LYS A 104 11.14 -1.96 2.34
CA LYS A 104 11.88 -0.76 1.96
C LYS A 104 11.75 -0.48 0.47
N GLU A 105 11.83 -1.52 -0.34
CA GLU A 105 11.70 -1.38 -1.79
C GLU A 105 10.35 -0.81 -2.18
N TRP A 106 9.28 -1.34 -1.60
CA TRP A 106 7.94 -0.85 -1.88
C TRP A 106 7.74 0.57 -1.40
N PHE A 107 8.22 0.85 -0.18
CA PHE A 107 8.12 2.20 0.36
C PHE A 107 8.87 3.20 -0.52
N ASP A 108 10.10 2.88 -0.89
CA ASP A 108 10.91 3.80 -1.70
C ASP A 108 10.28 4.04 -3.06
N TYR A 109 9.76 2.98 -3.67
CA TYR A 109 9.12 3.12 -4.98
C TYR A 109 7.89 4.02 -4.91
N LEU A 110 7.02 3.78 -3.94
CA LEU A 110 5.80 4.56 -3.80
C LEU A 110 6.11 6.00 -3.41
N ALA A 111 7.10 6.20 -2.55
CA ALA A 111 7.49 7.55 -2.16
C ALA A 111 8.01 8.32 -3.37
N LYS A 112 8.79 7.67 -4.22
CA LYS A 112 9.27 8.30 -5.44
C LYS A 112 8.14 8.64 -6.39
N ALA A 113 7.19 7.73 -6.53
CA ALA A 113 6.05 7.96 -7.43
C ALA A 113 5.24 9.17 -6.96
N ILE A 114 4.99 9.26 -5.66
CA ILE A 114 4.23 10.36 -5.11
C ILE A 114 4.99 11.68 -5.26
N ASN A 115 6.29 11.67 -4.96
CA ASN A 115 7.11 12.87 -5.08
C ASN A 115 7.22 13.34 -6.53
N SER A 116 7.32 12.40 -7.45
CA SER A 116 7.41 12.71 -8.87
C SER A 116 6.15 13.43 -9.33
N LEU A 117 4.98 12.95 -8.91
CA LEU A 117 3.72 13.60 -9.24
C LEU A 117 3.65 14.99 -8.63
N GLY A 118 4.08 15.12 -7.38
CA GLY A 118 4.09 16.41 -6.72
C GLY A 118 4.99 17.38 -7.43
N SER A 119 6.15 16.93 -7.86
CA SER A 119 7.08 17.78 -8.59
C SER A 119 6.55 18.21 -9.95
N ALA A 120 5.78 17.33 -10.58
CA ALA A 120 5.25 17.62 -11.90
C ALA A 120 4.02 18.52 -11.85
N SER A 121 3.39 18.64 -10.71
CA SER A 121 2.17 19.43 -10.57
C SER A 121 2.51 20.89 -10.32
N PRO A 122 2.01 21.82 -11.13
CA PRO A 122 2.25 23.24 -10.87
C PRO A 122 1.62 23.71 -9.58
N LEU A 123 0.60 23.03 -9.11
CA LEU A 123 -0.06 23.42 -7.88
C LEU A 123 0.70 23.02 -6.64
N SER A 124 1.59 22.07 -6.76
CA SER A 124 2.33 21.61 -5.61
C SER A 124 3.45 22.56 -5.24
N THR A 125 3.72 23.47 -6.13
CA THR A 125 4.69 24.49 -5.76
C THR A 125 3.96 25.48 -4.90
N LYS A 126 4.30 25.59 -4.01
CA LYS A 126 3.60 26.43 -3.23
C LYS A 126 4.12 26.74 -2.26
#